data_31784ca57f4e7771f8c5ccf9cd3bef81
#
_entry.id   31784ca57f4e7771f8c5ccf9cd3bef81
#
_cell.length_a   1.000
_cell.length_b   1.000
_cell.length_c   1.000
_cell.angle_alpha   90.00
_cell.angle_beta   90.00
_cell.angle_gamma   90.00
#
_symmetry.space_group_name_H-M   'P 1'
#
loop_
_entity.id
_entity.type
_entity.pdbx_description
1 polymer ?
#
loop_
_entity_poly.entity_id
_entity_poly.type
_entity_poly.pdbx_seq_one_letter_code
_entity_poly.pdbx_strand_id
1 'polypeptide(L)'
;MNRSEPISLADVAGEEKVQVLRDRVQVALGRKEATLLLKNCRLVNVYSKEIYRTDIAVWGDRIVSITPGAVTEAREVIDCTDYYAMPGMIDPHMHVDTTMLWPNELARVLVPRGTTTVFVDMVNIAHNAGAEAVSELMKAFKGVPLRAYF
;
A
#
# COMPACT_ATOMS: atom_id res chain seq x y z
N MET A 1 -9.47 -15.33 12.24
CA MET A 1 -8.04 -14.97 12.34
C MET A 1 -7.98 -13.45 12.41
N ASN A 2 -7.55 -12.93 13.56
CA ASN A 2 -7.45 -11.49 13.79
C ASN A 2 -6.23 -10.99 13.02
N ARG A 3 -6.44 -10.39 11.85
CA ARG A 3 -5.37 -9.65 11.15
C ARG A 3 -5.13 -8.40 11.98
N SER A 4 -4.04 -8.37 12.74
CA SER A 4 -3.59 -7.13 13.39
C SER A 4 -3.40 -6.10 12.28
N GLU A 5 -4.11 -4.98 12.37
CA GLU A 5 -3.98 -3.87 11.43
C GLU A 5 -2.51 -3.41 11.36
N PRO A 6 -2.02 -3.04 10.19
CA PRO A 6 -0.65 -2.56 10.04
C PRO A 6 -0.46 -1.26 10.84
N ILE A 7 0.53 -1.25 11.73
CA ILE A 7 0.85 -0.08 12.56
C ILE A 7 1.45 1.01 11.68
N SER A 8 0.73 2.12 11.48
CA SER A 8 1.26 3.33 10.84
C SER A 8 1.99 4.20 11.86
N LEU A 9 3.16 4.76 11.48
CA LEU A 9 3.89 5.71 12.33
C LEU A 9 3.13 7.02 12.61
N ALA A 10 2.10 7.32 11.81
CA ALA A 10 1.27 8.50 12.02
C ALA A 10 0.36 8.37 13.26
N ASP A 11 0.01 7.12 13.61
CA ASP A 11 -0.97 6.81 14.65
C ASP A 11 -0.31 6.50 16.02
N VAL A 12 1.04 6.60 16.10
CA VAL A 12 1.82 6.18 17.27
C VAL A 12 2.55 7.37 17.89
N ALA A 13 2.52 7.52 19.20
CA ALA A 13 3.13 8.64 19.92
C ALA A 13 4.48 8.28 20.56
N GLY A 14 5.42 9.23 20.55
CA GLY A 14 6.61 9.26 21.40
C GLY A 14 7.48 7.99 21.39
N GLU A 15 7.62 7.33 22.55
CA GLU A 15 8.49 6.17 22.76
C GLU A 15 8.07 4.94 21.94
N GLU A 16 6.79 4.75 21.71
CA GLU A 16 6.25 3.68 20.87
C GLU A 16 6.70 3.84 19.42
N LYS A 17 6.76 5.07 18.93
CA LYS A 17 7.30 5.38 17.59
C LYS A 17 8.76 4.96 17.44
N VAL A 18 9.57 5.21 18.46
CA VAL A 18 10.97 4.78 18.49
C VAL A 18 11.06 3.25 18.45
N GLN A 19 10.21 2.55 19.20
CA GLN A 19 10.20 1.09 19.20
C GLN A 19 9.80 0.51 17.83
N VAL A 20 8.80 1.07 17.18
CA VAL A 20 8.41 0.70 15.81
C VAL A 20 9.58 0.85 14.83
N LEU A 21 10.32 1.96 14.92
CA LEU A 21 11.50 2.18 14.06
C LEU A 21 12.63 1.18 14.36
N ARG A 22 12.90 0.89 15.64
CA ARG A 22 13.87 -0.14 16.04
C ARG A 22 13.49 -1.51 15.49
N ASP A 23 12.23 -1.88 15.60
CA ASP A 23 11.71 -3.15 15.09
C ASP A 23 11.90 -3.27 13.56
N ARG A 24 11.61 -2.20 12.81
CA ARG A 24 11.87 -2.17 11.35
C ARG A 24 13.35 -2.42 11.03
N VAL A 25 14.26 -1.81 11.78
CA VAL A 25 15.70 -2.03 11.61
C VAL A 25 16.07 -3.46 11.93
N GLN A 26 15.55 -4.06 13.03
CA GLN A 26 15.84 -5.45 13.37
C GLN A 26 15.35 -6.42 12.30
N VAL A 27 14.16 -6.18 11.73
CA VAL A 27 13.64 -6.99 10.62
C VAL A 27 14.51 -6.82 9.38
N ALA A 28 14.88 -5.60 9.01
CA ALA A 28 15.75 -5.33 7.86
C ALA A 28 17.12 -6.02 7.94
N LEU A 29 17.63 -6.22 9.18
CA LEU A 29 18.87 -6.93 9.48
C LEU A 29 18.69 -8.46 9.58
N GLY A 30 17.49 -8.99 9.38
CA GLY A 30 17.18 -10.42 9.52
C GLY A 30 17.23 -10.93 10.97
N ARG A 31 17.14 -10.04 11.96
CA ARG A 31 17.19 -10.37 13.40
C ARG A 31 15.79 -10.51 14.03
N LYS A 32 14.76 -10.17 13.29
CA LYS A 32 13.37 -10.28 13.68
C LYS A 32 12.55 -10.70 12.46
N GLU A 33 11.53 -11.52 12.69
CA GLU A 33 10.61 -12.01 11.67
C GLU A 33 9.89 -10.86 10.93
N ALA A 34 9.81 -10.93 9.60
CA ALA A 34 9.02 -10.02 8.78
C ALA A 34 7.53 -10.39 8.83
N THR A 35 6.66 -9.45 8.44
CA THR A 35 5.23 -9.74 8.28
C THR A 35 4.96 -10.53 7.00
N LEU A 36 5.66 -10.16 5.92
CA LEU A 36 5.55 -10.75 4.60
C LEU A 36 6.93 -10.75 3.93
N LEU A 37 7.25 -11.83 3.24
CA LEU A 37 8.43 -11.96 2.39
C LEU A 37 8.02 -12.40 0.99
N LEU A 38 8.24 -11.53 0.01
CA LEU A 38 8.10 -11.86 -1.41
C LEU A 38 9.48 -12.34 -1.90
N LYS A 39 9.60 -13.63 -2.22
CA LYS A 39 10.87 -14.24 -2.66
C LYS A 39 11.00 -14.27 -4.16
N ASN A 40 12.22 -14.08 -4.64
CA ASN A 40 12.63 -14.30 -6.03
C ASN A 40 11.91 -13.40 -7.06
N CYS A 41 11.27 -12.31 -6.65
CA CYS A 41 10.53 -11.43 -7.57
C CYS A 41 11.48 -10.65 -8.51
N ARG A 42 10.99 -10.26 -9.67
CA ARG A 42 11.63 -9.28 -10.55
C ARG A 42 11.19 -7.89 -10.12
N LEU A 43 12.02 -7.21 -9.33
CA LEU A 43 11.73 -5.85 -8.88
C LEU A 43 11.95 -4.86 -10.02
N VAL A 44 10.91 -4.10 -10.37
CA VAL A 44 11.00 -2.89 -11.18
C VAL A 44 11.35 -1.74 -10.25
N ASN A 45 12.65 -1.46 -10.13
CA ASN A 45 13.14 -0.40 -9.25
C ASN A 45 13.06 0.95 -9.98
N VAL A 46 12.05 1.74 -9.64
CA VAL A 46 11.81 3.05 -10.26
C VAL A 46 12.85 4.11 -9.89
N TYR A 47 13.62 3.90 -8.82
CA TYR A 47 14.69 4.82 -8.40
C TYR A 47 15.97 4.60 -9.22
N SER A 48 16.40 3.34 -9.37
CA SER A 48 17.59 3.00 -10.17
C SER A 48 17.29 2.81 -11.66
N LYS A 49 16.01 2.71 -12.05
CA LYS A 49 15.53 2.42 -13.41
C LYS A 49 15.99 1.06 -13.92
N GLU A 50 16.13 0.10 -13.04
CA GLU A 50 16.59 -1.26 -13.32
C GLU A 50 15.52 -2.29 -13.03
N ILE A 51 15.61 -3.44 -13.67
CA ILE A 51 14.81 -4.62 -13.32
C ILE A 51 15.78 -5.72 -12.92
N TYR A 52 15.68 -6.22 -11.70
CA TYR A 52 16.53 -7.28 -11.18
C TYR A 52 15.78 -8.22 -10.25
N ARG A 53 16.33 -9.42 -10.05
CA ARG A 53 15.78 -10.39 -9.10
C ARG A 53 16.19 -10.03 -7.69
N THR A 54 15.21 -10.07 -6.78
CA THR A 54 15.44 -9.81 -5.36
C THR A 54 14.33 -10.40 -4.49
N ASP A 55 14.55 -10.33 -3.18
CA ASP A 55 13.50 -10.55 -2.17
C ASP A 55 13.03 -9.21 -1.64
N ILE A 56 11.73 -9.12 -1.30
CA ILE A 56 11.15 -7.92 -0.70
C ILE A 56 10.55 -8.32 0.65
N ALA A 57 11.13 -7.79 1.73
CA ALA A 57 10.61 -7.98 3.07
C ALA A 57 9.75 -6.80 3.51
N VAL A 58 8.59 -7.10 4.05
CA VAL A 58 7.62 -6.13 4.56
C VAL A 58 7.43 -6.35 6.06
N TRP A 59 7.38 -5.27 6.82
CA TRP A 59 6.98 -5.30 8.22
C TRP A 59 5.94 -4.23 8.49
N GLY A 60 4.74 -4.67 8.91
CA GLY A 60 3.58 -3.81 9.03
C GLY A 60 3.18 -3.23 7.66
N ASP A 61 3.22 -1.91 7.55
CA ASP A 61 2.84 -1.14 6.35
C ASP A 61 4.06 -0.72 5.49
N ARG A 62 5.27 -1.22 5.79
CA ARG A 62 6.51 -0.74 5.15
C ARG A 62 7.36 -1.86 4.58
N ILE A 63 7.90 -1.61 3.39
CA ILE A 63 9.03 -2.37 2.87
C ILE A 63 10.25 -2.03 3.74
N VAL A 64 10.90 -3.05 4.29
CA VAL A 64 12.05 -2.89 5.19
C VAL A 64 13.35 -3.38 4.58
N SER A 65 13.30 -4.27 3.59
CA SER A 65 14.46 -4.74 2.84
C SER A 65 14.07 -5.11 1.41
N ILE A 66 14.99 -4.84 0.47
CA ILE A 66 14.94 -5.32 -0.92
C ILE A 66 16.22 -6.09 -1.26
N THR A 67 16.93 -6.60 -0.27
CA THR A 67 18.20 -7.31 -0.43
C THR A 67 17.98 -8.81 -0.44
N PRO A 68 18.45 -9.55 -1.47
CA PRO A 68 18.28 -10.99 -1.54
C PRO A 68 18.87 -11.68 -0.30
N GLY A 69 18.10 -12.55 0.33
CA GLY A 69 18.54 -13.33 1.48
C GLY A 69 18.82 -12.59 2.78
N ALA A 70 18.63 -11.27 2.84
CA ALA A 70 18.83 -10.49 4.07
C ALA A 70 17.79 -10.81 5.16
N VAL A 71 16.58 -11.14 4.75
CA VAL A 71 15.49 -11.59 5.64
C VAL A 71 15.08 -12.99 5.20
N THR A 72 15.13 -13.94 6.13
CA THR A 72 14.83 -15.36 5.84
C THR A 72 13.56 -15.84 6.52
N GLU A 73 13.10 -15.14 7.55
CA GLU A 73 11.92 -15.51 8.34
C GLU A 73 10.82 -14.49 8.19
N ALA A 74 9.61 -14.96 7.89
CA ALA A 74 8.42 -14.14 7.80
C ALA A 74 7.17 -14.97 8.15
N ARG A 75 6.13 -14.29 8.66
CA ARG A 75 4.83 -14.92 8.95
C ARG A 75 4.16 -15.47 7.70
N GLU A 76 4.35 -14.79 6.59
CA GLU A 76 3.86 -15.19 5.28
C GLU A 76 5.01 -15.08 4.26
N VAL A 77 5.20 -16.14 3.47
CA VAL A 77 6.20 -16.18 2.39
C VAL A 77 5.48 -16.50 1.10
N ILE A 78 5.70 -15.66 0.09
CA ILE A 78 5.15 -15.85 -1.24
C ILE A 78 6.32 -16.01 -2.23
N ASP A 79 6.34 -17.11 -2.96
CA ASP A 79 7.27 -17.28 -4.07
C ASP A 79 6.78 -16.49 -5.29
N CYS A 80 7.57 -15.52 -5.70
CA CYS A 80 7.30 -14.61 -6.80
C CYS A 80 8.24 -14.83 -8.00
N THR A 81 8.77 -16.05 -8.18
CA THR A 81 9.77 -16.36 -9.21
C THR A 81 9.36 -15.91 -10.60
N ASP A 82 8.08 -16.01 -10.97
CA ASP A 82 7.54 -15.65 -12.28
C ASP A 82 6.81 -14.29 -12.30
N TYR A 83 6.88 -13.54 -11.20
CA TYR A 83 6.17 -12.27 -11.06
C TYR A 83 7.12 -11.08 -11.03
N TYR A 84 6.57 -9.94 -11.50
CA TYR A 84 7.18 -8.64 -11.30
C TYR A 84 6.60 -7.99 -10.05
N ALA A 85 7.46 -7.37 -9.26
CA ALA A 85 7.06 -6.47 -8.17
C ALA A 85 7.36 -5.03 -8.60
N MET A 86 6.36 -4.16 -8.52
CA MET A 86 6.49 -2.76 -8.88
C MET A 86 5.62 -1.91 -7.95
N PRO A 87 5.91 -0.60 -7.80
CA PRO A 87 4.98 0.31 -7.13
C PRO A 87 3.61 0.26 -7.79
N GLY A 88 2.55 0.34 -6.98
CA GLY A 88 1.20 0.44 -7.50
C GLY A 88 1.04 1.66 -8.40
N MET A 89 0.28 1.52 -9.47
CA MET A 89 0.01 2.60 -10.40
C MET A 89 -0.84 3.70 -9.76
N ILE A 90 -0.61 4.91 -10.22
CA ILE A 90 -1.32 6.12 -9.80
C ILE A 90 -2.16 6.62 -10.96
N ASP A 91 -3.46 6.74 -10.76
CA ASP A 91 -4.33 7.49 -11.67
C ASP A 91 -4.32 8.97 -11.25
N PRO A 92 -3.77 9.87 -12.08
CA PRO A 92 -3.58 11.27 -11.70
C PRO A 92 -4.84 12.12 -11.83
N HIS A 93 -5.92 11.58 -12.39
CA HIS A 93 -7.18 12.30 -12.53
C HIS A 93 -8.36 11.35 -12.78
N MET A 94 -9.31 11.34 -11.87
CA MET A 94 -10.47 10.46 -11.95
C MET A 94 -11.74 11.17 -11.45
N HIS A 95 -12.84 11.00 -12.19
CA HIS A 95 -14.18 11.33 -11.74
C HIS A 95 -14.88 10.06 -11.24
N VAL A 96 -14.96 9.88 -9.93
CA VAL A 96 -15.54 8.67 -9.31
C VAL A 96 -17.04 8.52 -9.63
N ASP A 97 -17.76 9.63 -9.63
CA ASP A 97 -19.18 9.69 -9.96
C ASP A 97 -19.52 9.12 -11.34
N THR A 98 -18.68 9.36 -12.35
CA THR A 98 -18.90 8.85 -13.71
C THR A 98 -18.70 7.34 -13.82
N THR A 99 -18.01 6.72 -12.85
CA THR A 99 -17.85 5.27 -12.80
C THR A 99 -19.09 4.54 -12.32
N MET A 100 -20.03 5.25 -11.67
CA MET A 100 -21.21 4.70 -11.00
C MET A 100 -20.88 3.66 -9.92
N LEU A 101 -19.63 3.64 -9.43
CA LEU A 101 -19.16 2.74 -8.39
C LEU A 101 -18.93 3.48 -7.08
N TRP A 102 -19.35 2.88 -5.99
CA TRP A 102 -19.00 3.36 -4.67
C TRP A 102 -17.52 3.04 -4.36
N PRO A 103 -16.80 3.79 -3.51
CA PRO A 103 -15.36 3.64 -3.30
C PRO A 103 -14.86 2.21 -3.04
N ASN A 104 -15.58 1.40 -2.26
CA ASN A 104 -15.22 0.01 -2.01
C ASN A 104 -15.33 -0.87 -3.27
N GLU A 105 -16.35 -0.68 -4.10
CA GLU A 105 -16.51 -1.39 -5.36
C GLU A 105 -15.49 -0.92 -6.40
N LEU A 106 -15.19 0.39 -6.43
CA LEU A 106 -14.13 0.93 -7.26
C LEU A 106 -12.78 0.30 -6.92
N ALA A 107 -12.46 0.18 -5.62
CA ALA A 107 -11.23 -0.49 -5.18
C ALA A 107 -11.18 -1.97 -5.60
N ARG A 108 -12.29 -2.69 -5.53
CA ARG A 108 -12.38 -4.09 -6.00
C ARG A 108 -12.08 -4.25 -7.48
N VAL A 109 -12.31 -3.22 -8.27
CA VAL A 109 -12.02 -3.22 -9.71
C VAL A 109 -10.58 -2.76 -9.97
N LEU A 110 -10.11 -1.70 -9.34
CA LEU A 110 -8.84 -1.04 -9.65
C LEU A 110 -7.63 -1.74 -9.02
N VAL A 111 -7.72 -2.05 -7.71
CA VAL A 111 -6.56 -2.57 -6.97
C VAL A 111 -6.03 -3.89 -7.53
N PRO A 112 -6.87 -4.90 -7.88
CA PRO A 112 -6.38 -6.12 -8.50
C PRO A 112 -5.78 -5.93 -9.90
N ARG A 113 -6.01 -4.77 -10.52
CA ARG A 113 -5.44 -4.40 -11.83
C ARG A 113 -4.21 -3.51 -11.71
N GLY A 114 -3.75 -3.25 -10.47
CA GLY A 114 -2.51 -2.56 -10.17
C GLY A 114 -2.63 -1.08 -9.85
N THR A 115 -3.79 -0.44 -10.02
CA THR A 115 -4.00 0.95 -9.60
C THR A 115 -4.31 1.00 -8.10
N THR A 116 -3.41 1.59 -7.32
CA THR A 116 -3.49 1.65 -5.86
C THR A 116 -3.71 3.06 -5.32
N THR A 117 -3.61 4.06 -6.18
CA THR A 117 -3.77 5.48 -5.82
C THR A 117 -4.54 6.21 -6.92
N VAL A 118 -5.47 7.07 -6.52
CA VAL A 118 -6.26 7.92 -7.44
C VAL A 118 -6.28 9.36 -6.94
N PHE A 119 -6.25 10.31 -7.86
CA PHE A 119 -6.56 11.71 -7.59
C PHE A 119 -7.98 11.98 -8.08
N VAL A 120 -8.88 12.29 -7.16
CA VAL A 120 -10.32 12.37 -7.41
C VAL A 120 -10.74 13.81 -7.64
N ASP A 121 -11.28 14.09 -8.81
CA ASP A 121 -12.01 15.32 -9.08
C ASP A 121 -13.49 15.14 -8.69
N MET A 122 -13.99 16.04 -7.85
CA MET A 122 -15.35 16.00 -7.30
C MET A 122 -16.26 17.08 -7.87
N VAL A 123 -15.87 17.71 -8.97
CA VAL A 123 -16.61 18.86 -9.52
C VAL A 123 -18.08 18.55 -9.78
N ASN A 124 -18.39 17.39 -10.35
CA ASN A 124 -19.78 17.00 -10.65
C ASN A 124 -20.59 16.76 -9.38
N ILE A 125 -20.00 16.10 -8.37
CA ILE A 125 -20.63 15.90 -7.07
C ILE A 125 -20.92 17.24 -6.40
N ALA A 126 -19.93 18.13 -6.40
CA ALA A 126 -20.08 19.46 -5.81
C ALA A 126 -21.19 20.28 -6.46
N HIS A 127 -21.29 20.25 -7.81
CA HIS A 127 -22.31 20.98 -8.56
C HIS A 127 -23.74 20.43 -8.35
N ASN A 128 -23.87 19.08 -8.32
CA ASN A 128 -25.19 18.47 -8.28
C ASN A 128 -25.73 18.27 -6.86
N ALA A 129 -24.85 18.05 -5.87
CA ALA A 129 -25.26 17.65 -4.53
C ALA A 129 -24.60 18.47 -3.40
N GLY A 130 -23.75 19.44 -3.75
CA GLY A 130 -23.14 20.38 -2.80
C GLY A 130 -22.01 19.81 -1.95
N ALA A 131 -21.53 20.65 -1.02
CA ALA A 131 -20.35 20.35 -0.21
C ALA A 131 -20.55 19.19 0.78
N GLU A 132 -21.77 18.95 1.22
CA GLU A 132 -22.08 17.83 2.13
C GLU A 132 -21.82 16.49 1.42
N ALA A 133 -22.29 16.33 0.20
CA ALA A 133 -22.07 15.12 -0.61
C ALA A 133 -20.58 14.88 -0.90
N VAL A 134 -19.81 15.94 -1.16
CA VAL A 134 -18.35 15.86 -1.28
C VAL A 134 -17.73 15.31 0.02
N SER A 135 -18.13 15.85 1.18
CA SER A 135 -17.65 15.38 2.48
C SER A 135 -17.98 13.92 2.74
N GLU A 136 -19.20 13.48 2.40
CA GLU A 136 -19.61 12.08 2.56
C GLU A 136 -18.82 11.14 1.63
N LEU A 137 -18.58 11.53 0.39
CA LEU A 137 -17.76 10.74 -0.52
C LEU A 137 -16.31 10.62 -0.02
N MET A 138 -15.71 11.71 0.50
CA MET A 138 -14.38 11.64 1.12
C MET A 138 -14.34 10.67 2.31
N LYS A 139 -15.39 10.67 3.15
CA LYS A 139 -15.51 9.72 4.27
C LYS A 139 -15.63 8.28 3.78
N ALA A 140 -16.32 8.05 2.67
CA ALA A 140 -16.51 6.71 2.09
C ALA A 140 -15.21 6.06 1.61
N PHE A 141 -14.15 6.84 1.36
CA PHE A 141 -12.82 6.30 1.05
C PHE A 141 -12.03 5.85 2.29
N LYS A 142 -12.49 6.17 3.51
CA LYS A 142 -11.79 5.74 4.73
C LYS A 142 -11.85 4.21 4.88
N GLY A 143 -10.69 3.58 5.10
CA GLY A 143 -10.58 2.14 5.27
C GLY A 143 -10.67 1.32 3.97
N VAL A 144 -10.82 1.99 2.82
CA VAL A 144 -10.78 1.33 1.50
C VAL A 144 -9.31 1.10 1.09
N PRO A 145 -8.94 -0.08 0.52
CA PRO A 145 -7.57 -0.37 0.11
C PRO A 145 -7.15 0.36 -1.19
N LEU A 146 -7.73 1.50 -1.48
CA LEU A 146 -7.43 2.41 -2.57
C LEU A 146 -7.14 3.79 -1.98
N ARG A 147 -5.93 4.28 -2.13
CA ARG A 147 -5.56 5.60 -1.62
C ARG A 147 -6.16 6.67 -2.51
N ALA A 148 -6.96 7.56 -1.93
CA ALA A 148 -7.57 8.68 -2.65
C ALA A 148 -7.01 10.01 -2.14
N TYR A 149 -6.73 10.91 -3.08
CA TYR A 149 -6.42 12.32 -2.86
C TYR A 149 -7.49 13.18 -3.54
N PHE A 150 -7.82 14.33 -2.92
CA PHE A 150 -8.92 15.21 -3.33
C PHE A 150 -8.44 16.63 -3.51
#